data_2b2679ed0d536d0a56017de6d7ef1ef7
#
_entry.id   2b2679ed0d536d0a56017de6d7ef1ef7
#
_cell.length_a   1.000
_cell.length_b   1.000
_cell.length_c   1.000
_cell.angle_alpha   90.00
_cell.angle_beta   90.00
_cell.angle_gamma   90.00
#
_symmetry.space_group_name_H-M   'P 1'
#
loop_
_entity.id
_entity.type
_entity.pdbx_description
1 polymer ?
#
loop_
_entity_poly.entity_id
_entity_poly.type
_entity_poly.pdbx_seq_one_letter_code
_entity_poly.pdbx_strand_id
1 'polypeptide(L)'
;MLSIRHRVPAALRPVLALAVLLAGLLVGTAPHAQAAAAQDTSVTFRVQAATAGETLLVTGNVPQLGAWDPAKAVPLGTTASSYPNWSAGIQLPVGATVQYKYLKRSPTGTVTWESIPNRTLTVSPNAPGNHDSWNVSPVSASFHATATTSWGQNLYVVGNLPDLGSWDPAKAVPLTTGSATYPLWTGAHQLPPNTTVQYKYLKKHPDGTVTWENGDNRTVVTPPTGTLTVNDTWR
;
A
#
# COMPACT_ATOMS: atom_id res chain seq x y z
N MET A 1 100.94 54.52 6.42
CA MET A 1 99.63 55.20 6.61
C MET A 1 98.55 54.18 6.42
N LEU A 2 97.97 53.71 7.52
CA LEU A 2 97.01 52.61 7.50
C LEU A 2 95.61 53.17 7.70
N SER A 3 94.72 53.00 6.77
CA SER A 3 93.34 53.43 6.88
C SER A 3 92.50 52.23 7.38
N ILE A 4 91.98 52.43 8.59
CA ILE A 4 91.10 51.47 9.22
C ILE A 4 89.66 51.76 8.76
N ARG A 5 89.01 50.80 8.00
CA ARG A 5 87.63 50.91 7.68
C ARG A 5 86.80 50.17 8.76
N HIS A 6 85.98 50.97 9.45
CA HIS A 6 84.97 50.43 10.38
C HIS A 6 83.81 49.76 9.57
N ARG A 7 83.57 48.53 9.89
CA ARG A 7 82.33 47.80 9.42
C ARG A 7 81.27 48.04 10.48
N VAL A 8 80.08 48.51 10.04
CA VAL A 8 78.87 48.63 10.82
C VAL A 8 78.16 47.33 10.77
N PRO A 9 77.68 46.70 11.83
CA PRO A 9 76.93 45.49 11.85
C PRO A 9 75.49 45.74 11.33
N ALA A 10 74.99 44.86 10.47
CA ALA A 10 73.64 44.92 9.96
C ALA A 10 72.61 44.53 11.07
N ALA A 11 71.62 45.38 11.24
CA ALA A 11 70.51 45.16 12.16
C ALA A 11 69.61 44.05 11.67
N LEU A 12 69.37 43.02 12.49
CA LEU A 12 68.39 42.01 12.30
C LEU A 12 66.97 42.62 12.37
N ARG A 13 66.22 42.54 11.32
CA ARG A 13 64.81 42.88 11.34
C ARG A 13 64.00 41.62 11.76
N PRO A 14 63.07 41.71 12.73
CA PRO A 14 62.17 40.57 13.02
C PRO A 14 61.11 40.45 11.95
N VAL A 15 61.01 39.26 11.33
CA VAL A 15 59.94 38.88 10.44
C VAL A 15 58.73 38.52 11.31
N LEU A 16 57.71 39.39 11.27
CA LEU A 16 56.43 39.12 11.92
C LEU A 16 55.66 38.10 11.07
N ALA A 17 55.65 36.85 11.48
CA ALA A 17 54.84 35.81 10.84
C ALA A 17 53.37 36.02 11.25
N LEU A 18 52.56 36.53 10.32
CA LEU A 18 51.11 36.61 10.46
C LEU A 18 50.49 35.22 10.26
N ALA A 19 50.17 34.53 11.35
CA ALA A 19 49.42 33.28 11.29
C ALA A 19 47.95 33.62 10.99
N VAL A 20 47.54 33.39 9.75
CA VAL A 20 46.11 33.42 9.33
C VAL A 20 45.45 32.12 9.82
N LEU A 21 44.67 32.17 10.90
CA LEU A 21 43.78 31.11 11.31
C LEU A 21 42.62 31.03 10.29
N LEU A 22 42.68 30.09 9.33
CA LEU A 22 41.51 29.67 8.55
C LEU A 22 40.61 28.86 9.51
N ALA A 23 39.61 29.51 10.10
CA ALA A 23 38.47 28.80 10.69
C ALA A 23 37.65 28.16 9.55
N GLY A 24 37.93 26.89 9.25
CA GLY A 24 37.12 26.08 8.33
C GLY A 24 35.74 25.92 8.91
N LEU A 25 34.73 26.59 8.32
CA LEU A 25 33.32 26.35 8.59
C LEU A 25 33.00 24.98 8.05
N LEU A 26 33.02 23.95 8.89
CA LEU A 26 32.44 22.63 8.59
C LEU A 26 30.92 22.82 8.51
N VAL A 27 30.44 23.15 7.32
CA VAL A 27 29.01 22.99 7.00
C VAL A 27 28.74 21.49 6.98
N GLY A 28 28.32 20.96 8.13
CA GLY A 28 27.80 19.60 8.24
C GLY A 28 26.59 19.50 7.33
N THR A 29 26.73 18.87 6.16
CA THR A 29 25.59 18.42 5.39
C THR A 29 24.90 17.37 6.23
N ALA A 30 23.76 17.74 6.86
CA ALA A 30 22.88 16.76 7.46
C ALA A 30 22.56 15.70 6.39
N PRO A 31 22.65 14.41 6.72
CA PRO A 31 22.24 13.39 5.77
C PRO A 31 20.76 13.66 5.45
N HIS A 32 20.48 13.99 4.20
CA HIS A 32 19.13 14.01 3.70
C HIS A 32 18.62 12.57 3.88
N ALA A 33 17.67 12.40 4.81
CA ALA A 33 16.96 11.14 4.92
C ALA A 33 16.33 10.88 3.54
N GLN A 34 16.98 10.04 2.76
CA GLN A 34 16.45 9.58 1.49
C GLN A 34 15.18 8.81 1.85
N ALA A 35 14.03 9.38 1.51
CA ALA A 35 12.76 8.69 1.69
C ALA A 35 12.92 7.32 1.02
N ALA A 36 12.77 6.25 1.81
CA ALA A 36 12.81 4.90 1.29
C ALA A 36 11.80 4.84 0.14
N ALA A 37 12.24 4.47 -1.06
CA ALA A 37 11.35 4.30 -2.19
C ALA A 37 10.23 3.36 -1.75
N ALA A 38 8.97 3.78 -1.93
CA ALA A 38 7.82 2.95 -1.59
C ALA A 38 7.99 1.62 -2.34
N GLN A 39 7.97 0.51 -1.61
CA GLN A 39 8.05 -0.81 -2.23
C GLN A 39 6.75 -1.04 -3.02
N ASP A 40 6.88 -1.46 -4.28
CA ASP A 40 5.74 -1.91 -5.05
C ASP A 40 5.37 -3.35 -4.65
N THR A 41 4.08 -3.66 -4.70
CA THR A 41 3.55 -5.01 -4.53
C THR A 41 2.62 -5.35 -5.68
N SER A 42 2.54 -6.64 -6.02
CA SER A 42 1.61 -7.10 -7.05
C SER A 42 0.20 -7.19 -6.50
N VAL A 43 -0.69 -6.38 -7.01
CA VAL A 43 -2.13 -6.42 -6.73
C VAL A 43 -2.84 -7.12 -7.89
N THR A 44 -3.60 -8.16 -7.60
CA THR A 44 -4.40 -8.83 -8.64
C THR A 44 -5.81 -8.24 -8.68
N PHE A 45 -6.13 -7.56 -9.78
CA PHE A 45 -7.50 -7.14 -10.07
C PHE A 45 -8.26 -8.31 -10.68
N ARG A 46 -9.41 -8.65 -10.08
CA ARG A 46 -10.32 -9.70 -10.57
C ARG A 46 -11.71 -9.12 -10.72
N VAL A 47 -12.38 -9.45 -11.80
CA VAL A 47 -13.76 -9.02 -12.01
C VAL A 47 -14.54 -10.07 -12.77
N GLN A 48 -15.75 -10.35 -12.31
CA GLN A 48 -16.71 -11.19 -13.02
C GLN A 48 -17.53 -10.32 -13.98
N ALA A 49 -17.43 -10.59 -15.27
CA ALA A 49 -18.15 -9.86 -16.31
C ALA A 49 -18.43 -10.74 -17.52
N ALA A 50 -19.69 -10.84 -17.93
CA ALA A 50 -20.02 -11.38 -19.24
C ALA A 50 -19.69 -10.35 -20.31
N THR A 51 -19.12 -10.81 -21.44
CA THR A 51 -18.77 -9.99 -22.59
C THR A 51 -19.25 -10.66 -23.87
N ALA A 52 -19.57 -9.86 -24.89
CA ALA A 52 -19.98 -10.34 -26.22
C ALA A 52 -18.86 -10.02 -27.24
N GLY A 53 -17.64 -10.55 -26.99
CA GLY A 53 -16.46 -10.29 -27.81
C GLY A 53 -15.69 -9.00 -27.43
N GLU A 54 -16.08 -8.32 -26.35
CA GLU A 54 -15.39 -7.15 -25.81
C GLU A 54 -14.19 -7.59 -24.98
N THR A 55 -13.15 -6.74 -24.93
CA THR A 55 -12.04 -6.83 -23.99
C THR A 55 -12.39 -6.07 -22.72
N LEU A 56 -12.15 -6.66 -21.57
CA LEU A 56 -12.30 -6.02 -20.27
C LEU A 56 -10.97 -5.38 -19.84
N LEU A 57 -11.03 -4.14 -19.34
CA LEU A 57 -9.86 -3.38 -18.91
C LEU A 57 -10.11 -2.77 -17.52
N VAL A 58 -9.04 -2.41 -16.81
CA VAL A 58 -9.09 -1.62 -15.58
C VAL A 58 -8.33 -0.31 -15.78
N THR A 59 -8.88 0.79 -15.29
CA THR A 59 -8.23 2.10 -15.25
C THR A 59 -8.41 2.74 -13.88
N GLY A 60 -7.56 3.73 -13.53
CA GLY A 60 -7.62 4.36 -12.22
C GLY A 60 -6.78 5.62 -12.12
N ASN A 61 -6.74 6.20 -10.91
CA ASN A 61 -6.09 7.47 -10.62
C ASN A 61 -4.55 7.45 -10.59
N VAL A 62 -3.94 6.28 -10.75
CA VAL A 62 -2.47 6.13 -10.73
C VAL A 62 -1.91 5.84 -12.12
N PRO A 63 -0.64 6.20 -12.41
CA PRO A 63 -0.03 5.96 -13.73
C PRO A 63 -0.06 4.50 -14.16
N GLN A 64 0.12 3.56 -13.22
CA GLN A 64 0.09 2.12 -13.47
C GLN A 64 -1.28 1.61 -13.96
N LEU A 65 -2.34 2.38 -13.71
CA LEU A 65 -3.70 2.13 -14.19
C LEU A 65 -4.12 3.11 -15.31
N GLY A 66 -3.15 3.79 -15.95
CA GLY A 66 -3.41 4.69 -17.08
C GLY A 66 -3.97 6.06 -16.71
N ALA A 67 -4.02 6.45 -15.43
CA ALA A 67 -4.45 7.78 -14.98
C ALA A 67 -5.80 8.23 -15.58
N TRP A 68 -6.79 7.35 -15.58
CA TRP A 68 -8.13 7.50 -16.18
C TRP A 68 -8.17 7.64 -17.71
N ASP A 69 -7.06 7.42 -18.41
CA ASP A 69 -7.02 7.40 -19.86
C ASP A 69 -7.43 6.02 -20.39
N PRO A 70 -8.58 5.87 -21.07
CA PRO A 70 -9.01 4.57 -21.58
C PRO A 70 -8.01 3.94 -22.55
N ALA A 71 -7.21 4.77 -23.26
CA ALA A 71 -6.21 4.26 -24.19
C ALA A 71 -5.03 3.59 -23.47
N LYS A 72 -4.80 3.95 -22.20
CA LYS A 72 -3.75 3.41 -21.34
C LYS A 72 -4.28 2.43 -20.30
N ALA A 73 -5.57 2.14 -20.32
CA ALA A 73 -6.19 1.18 -19.40
C ALA A 73 -5.56 -0.21 -19.56
N VAL A 74 -5.36 -0.92 -18.45
CA VAL A 74 -4.71 -2.23 -18.42
C VAL A 74 -5.72 -3.32 -18.82
N PRO A 75 -5.42 -4.13 -19.85
CA PRO A 75 -6.30 -5.23 -20.24
C PRO A 75 -6.26 -6.36 -19.19
N LEU A 76 -7.43 -6.94 -18.92
CA LEU A 76 -7.56 -8.17 -18.14
C LEU A 76 -7.66 -9.38 -19.05
N GLY A 77 -7.09 -10.50 -18.58
CA GLY A 77 -7.16 -11.78 -19.27
C GLY A 77 -8.25 -12.70 -18.71
N THR A 78 -8.79 -13.55 -19.56
CA THR A 78 -9.64 -14.69 -19.21
C THR A 78 -9.32 -15.88 -20.12
N THR A 79 -9.73 -17.07 -19.71
CA THR A 79 -9.64 -18.32 -20.51
C THR A 79 -11.02 -18.93 -20.62
N ALA A 80 -11.20 -19.92 -21.50
CA ALA A 80 -12.47 -20.62 -21.62
C ALA A 80 -12.91 -21.28 -20.29
N SER A 81 -11.95 -21.72 -19.46
CA SER A 81 -12.22 -22.33 -18.16
C SER A 81 -12.46 -21.31 -17.04
N SER A 82 -11.92 -20.10 -17.12
CA SER A 82 -12.09 -19.06 -16.12
C SER A 82 -13.24 -18.09 -16.43
N TYR A 83 -13.67 -18.00 -17.69
CA TYR A 83 -14.78 -17.13 -18.08
C TYR A 83 -16.04 -17.42 -17.24
N PRO A 84 -16.75 -16.42 -16.73
CA PRO A 84 -16.64 -14.99 -17.00
C PRO A 84 -15.71 -14.23 -16.04
N ASN A 85 -14.74 -14.87 -15.40
CA ASN A 85 -13.78 -14.23 -14.50
C ASN A 85 -12.55 -13.73 -15.28
N TRP A 86 -12.24 -12.46 -15.10
CA TRP A 86 -11.12 -11.76 -15.75
C TRP A 86 -10.13 -11.31 -14.68
N SER A 87 -8.84 -11.32 -14.99
CA SER A 87 -7.83 -10.87 -14.04
C SER A 87 -6.59 -10.27 -14.68
N ALA A 88 -5.91 -9.41 -13.92
CA ALA A 88 -4.56 -8.90 -14.22
C ALA A 88 -3.82 -8.61 -12.92
N GLY A 89 -2.51 -8.92 -12.88
CA GLY A 89 -1.61 -8.51 -11.81
C GLY A 89 -0.94 -7.19 -12.16
N ILE A 90 -0.99 -6.20 -11.27
CA ILE A 90 -0.44 -4.85 -11.50
C ILE A 90 0.42 -4.46 -10.32
N GLN A 91 1.63 -3.96 -10.58
CA GLN A 91 2.54 -3.45 -9.54
C GLN A 91 2.06 -2.08 -9.07
N LEU A 92 1.80 -1.95 -7.77
CA LEU A 92 1.31 -0.72 -7.15
C LEU A 92 2.10 -0.39 -5.89
N PRO A 93 2.34 0.91 -5.59
CA PRO A 93 3.07 1.32 -4.38
C PRO A 93 2.33 0.92 -3.10
N VAL A 94 3.03 0.27 -2.19
CA VAL A 94 2.51 -0.05 -0.86
C VAL A 94 2.11 1.24 -0.12
N GLY A 95 0.95 1.23 0.52
CA GLY A 95 0.36 2.37 1.22
C GLY A 95 -0.47 3.30 0.33
N ALA A 96 -0.45 3.13 -1.00
CA ALA A 96 -1.26 3.95 -1.89
C ALA A 96 -2.76 3.64 -1.75
N THR A 97 -3.59 4.68 -1.80
CA THR A 97 -5.04 4.56 -1.98
C THR A 97 -5.36 4.77 -3.45
N VAL A 98 -5.78 3.70 -4.10
CA VAL A 98 -6.06 3.65 -5.53
C VAL A 98 -7.55 3.72 -5.77
N GLN A 99 -7.99 4.65 -6.60
CA GLN A 99 -9.34 4.66 -7.16
C GLN A 99 -9.31 4.05 -8.56
N TYR A 100 -10.27 3.20 -8.89
CA TYR A 100 -10.31 2.50 -10.16
C TYR A 100 -11.74 2.21 -10.64
N LYS A 101 -11.87 1.89 -11.92
CA LYS A 101 -13.07 1.37 -12.58
C LYS A 101 -12.69 0.35 -13.64
N TYR A 102 -13.65 -0.50 -13.96
CA TYR A 102 -13.55 -1.34 -15.15
C TYR A 102 -14.20 -0.68 -16.33
N LEU A 103 -13.74 -1.06 -17.52
CA LEU A 103 -14.33 -0.66 -18.79
C LEU A 103 -14.27 -1.83 -19.79
N LYS A 104 -15.25 -1.87 -20.68
CA LYS A 104 -15.31 -2.79 -21.80
C LYS A 104 -14.94 -2.05 -23.07
N ARG A 105 -14.11 -2.65 -23.90
CA ARG A 105 -13.77 -2.14 -25.23
C ARG A 105 -14.25 -3.12 -26.28
N SER A 106 -15.14 -2.64 -27.16
CA SER A 106 -15.63 -3.43 -28.29
C SER A 106 -14.53 -3.67 -29.33
N PRO A 107 -14.68 -4.63 -30.25
CA PRO A 107 -13.77 -4.81 -31.37
C PRO A 107 -13.66 -3.58 -32.29
N THR A 108 -14.67 -2.71 -32.31
CA THR A 108 -14.68 -1.45 -33.06
C THR A 108 -14.04 -0.28 -32.29
N GLY A 109 -13.56 -0.51 -31.06
CA GLY A 109 -12.89 0.50 -30.23
C GLY A 109 -13.81 1.30 -29.32
N THR A 110 -15.13 1.08 -29.36
CA THR A 110 -16.08 1.75 -28.45
C THR A 110 -15.80 1.35 -27.00
N VAL A 111 -15.75 2.34 -26.11
CA VAL A 111 -15.48 2.15 -24.68
C VAL A 111 -16.76 2.33 -23.87
N THR A 112 -17.10 1.34 -23.08
CA THR A 112 -18.20 1.38 -22.11
C THR A 112 -17.64 1.33 -20.71
N TRP A 113 -17.93 2.34 -19.89
CA TRP A 113 -17.53 2.43 -18.48
C TRP A 113 -18.53 1.73 -17.57
N GLU A 114 -18.06 1.22 -16.42
CA GLU A 114 -18.98 0.88 -15.33
C GLU A 114 -19.83 2.09 -14.93
N SER A 115 -21.12 1.86 -14.64
CA SER A 115 -22.06 2.91 -14.24
C SER A 115 -22.03 3.22 -12.73
N ILE A 116 -21.33 2.39 -11.91
CA ILE A 116 -21.22 2.58 -10.47
C ILE A 116 -20.14 3.66 -10.13
N PRO A 117 -20.11 4.18 -8.88
CA PRO A 117 -19.03 5.05 -8.41
C PRO A 117 -17.64 4.40 -8.54
N ASN A 118 -16.57 5.21 -8.45
CA ASN A 118 -15.22 4.68 -8.43
C ASN A 118 -15.04 3.71 -7.26
N ARG A 119 -14.41 2.58 -7.56
CA ARG A 119 -13.95 1.63 -6.53
C ARG A 119 -12.72 2.17 -5.85
N THR A 120 -12.45 1.74 -4.62
CA THR A 120 -11.28 2.17 -3.86
C THR A 120 -10.56 0.95 -3.28
N LEU A 121 -9.24 0.96 -3.36
CA LEU A 121 -8.36 -0.07 -2.81
C LEU A 121 -7.18 0.60 -2.09
N THR A 122 -6.90 0.20 -0.86
CA THR A 122 -5.63 0.54 -0.18
C THR A 122 -4.63 -0.59 -0.40
N VAL A 123 -3.48 -0.26 -0.97
CA VAL A 123 -2.42 -1.21 -1.31
C VAL A 123 -1.65 -1.57 -0.04
N SER A 124 -1.77 -2.79 0.44
CA SER A 124 -0.97 -3.34 1.55
C SER A 124 0.11 -4.29 1.03
N PRO A 125 1.20 -4.50 1.78
CA PRO A 125 2.16 -5.55 1.45
C PRO A 125 1.42 -6.90 1.29
N ASN A 126 1.69 -7.63 0.21
CA ASN A 126 1.01 -8.89 -0.11
C ASN A 126 -0.52 -8.76 -0.22
N ALA A 127 -1.01 -7.61 -0.72
CA ALA A 127 -2.44 -7.36 -0.89
C ALA A 127 -3.15 -8.56 -1.55
N PRO A 128 -4.28 -9.02 -0.99
CA PRO A 128 -4.98 -10.20 -1.52
C PRO A 128 -5.53 -9.98 -2.94
N GLY A 129 -5.55 -8.73 -3.39
CA GLY A 129 -6.27 -8.32 -4.59
C GLY A 129 -7.74 -8.06 -4.30
N ASN A 130 -8.52 -7.86 -5.33
CA ASN A 130 -9.97 -7.66 -5.22
C ASN A 130 -10.73 -8.73 -6.00
N HIS A 131 -12.02 -8.86 -5.72
CA HIS A 131 -12.93 -9.77 -6.44
C HIS A 131 -14.24 -9.05 -6.71
N ASP A 132 -14.30 -8.37 -7.83
CA ASP A 132 -15.40 -7.48 -8.20
C ASP A 132 -16.39 -8.17 -9.14
N SER A 133 -17.57 -7.54 -9.30
CA SER A 133 -18.53 -7.88 -10.36
C SER A 133 -18.88 -6.63 -11.14
N TRP A 134 -18.99 -6.75 -12.46
CA TRP A 134 -19.32 -5.64 -13.37
C TRP A 134 -20.61 -4.95 -12.97
N ASN A 135 -20.56 -3.62 -12.80
CA ASN A 135 -21.69 -2.77 -12.37
C ASN A 135 -22.30 -3.13 -11.00
N VAL A 136 -21.58 -3.87 -10.16
CA VAL A 136 -22.00 -4.16 -8.78
C VAL A 136 -21.11 -3.39 -7.81
N SER A 137 -21.70 -2.49 -7.04
CA SER A 137 -20.96 -1.75 -6.01
C SER A 137 -20.55 -2.68 -4.87
N PRO A 138 -19.28 -2.68 -4.46
CA PRO A 138 -18.88 -3.44 -3.29
C PRO A 138 -19.46 -2.83 -2.01
N VAL A 139 -19.51 -3.63 -0.96
CA VAL A 139 -19.86 -3.22 0.40
C VAL A 139 -18.59 -2.81 1.13
N SER A 140 -18.58 -1.66 1.76
CA SER A 140 -17.48 -1.26 2.64
C SER A 140 -17.64 -1.95 4.01
N ALA A 141 -16.85 -2.98 4.28
CA ALA A 141 -16.85 -3.70 5.54
C ALA A 141 -15.82 -3.10 6.50
N SER A 142 -16.28 -2.59 7.64
CA SER A 142 -15.44 -2.07 8.71
C SER A 142 -15.32 -3.12 9.82
N PHE A 143 -14.10 -3.55 10.09
CA PHE A 143 -13.76 -4.49 11.15
C PHE A 143 -13.25 -3.70 12.36
N HIS A 144 -13.92 -3.87 13.49
CA HIS A 144 -13.54 -3.33 14.79
C HIS A 144 -13.25 -4.50 15.72
N ALA A 145 -12.01 -4.65 16.15
CA ALA A 145 -11.62 -5.78 17.00
C ALA A 145 -10.87 -5.29 18.24
N THR A 146 -11.43 -5.57 19.43
CA THR A 146 -10.73 -5.31 20.69
C THR A 146 -9.75 -6.45 20.97
N ALA A 147 -8.44 -6.15 20.97
CA ALA A 147 -7.39 -7.14 21.18
C ALA A 147 -6.18 -6.52 21.87
N THR A 148 -5.76 -7.10 23.00
CA THR A 148 -4.48 -6.76 23.63
C THR A 148 -3.34 -7.41 22.86
N THR A 149 -2.28 -6.65 22.60
CA THR A 149 -1.09 -7.10 21.89
C THR A 149 0.17 -6.75 22.69
N SER A 150 1.24 -7.51 22.49
CA SER A 150 2.57 -7.15 22.95
C SER A 150 3.25 -6.19 21.97
N TRP A 151 4.31 -5.53 22.40
CA TRP A 151 5.07 -4.60 21.55
C TRP A 151 5.53 -5.28 20.25
N GLY A 152 5.25 -4.64 19.13
CA GLY A 152 5.60 -5.13 17.78
C GLY A 152 4.61 -6.12 17.17
N GLN A 153 3.61 -6.61 17.92
CA GLN A 153 2.51 -7.40 17.35
C GLN A 153 1.49 -6.49 16.67
N ASN A 154 0.97 -6.93 15.53
CA ASN A 154 -0.10 -6.26 14.81
C ASN A 154 -1.26 -7.22 14.57
N LEU A 155 -2.49 -6.67 14.56
CA LEU A 155 -3.72 -7.43 14.35
C LEU A 155 -4.14 -7.38 12.88
N TYR A 156 -4.64 -8.50 12.39
CA TYR A 156 -5.11 -8.67 11.00
C TYR A 156 -6.43 -9.43 10.98
N VAL A 157 -7.22 -9.23 9.94
CA VAL A 157 -8.38 -10.07 9.60
C VAL A 157 -8.07 -10.89 8.35
N VAL A 158 -8.47 -12.16 8.35
CA VAL A 158 -8.31 -13.10 7.24
C VAL A 158 -9.58 -13.91 7.08
N GLY A 159 -9.95 -14.32 5.88
CA GLY A 159 -11.22 -15.02 5.65
C GLY A 159 -11.25 -15.89 4.40
N ASN A 160 -12.43 -16.44 4.13
CA ASN A 160 -12.66 -17.36 3.01
C ASN A 160 -12.63 -16.69 1.65
N LEU A 161 -12.85 -15.37 1.59
CA LEU A 161 -12.86 -14.65 0.31
C LEU A 161 -11.44 -14.26 -0.12
N PRO A 162 -11.17 -14.15 -1.43
CA PRO A 162 -9.92 -13.60 -1.95
C PRO A 162 -9.60 -12.21 -1.39
N ASP A 163 -10.63 -11.39 -1.20
CA ASP A 163 -10.55 -10.05 -0.59
C ASP A 163 -10.05 -10.07 0.86
N LEU A 164 -10.21 -11.18 1.55
CA LEU A 164 -9.70 -11.41 2.90
C LEU A 164 -8.56 -12.44 2.92
N GLY A 165 -7.90 -12.66 1.77
CA GLY A 165 -6.68 -13.46 1.67
C GLY A 165 -6.90 -14.97 1.55
N SER A 166 -8.14 -15.48 1.42
CA SER A 166 -8.43 -16.93 1.27
C SER A 166 -7.73 -17.79 2.33
N TRP A 167 -7.78 -17.40 3.57
CA TRP A 167 -7.13 -18.03 4.74
C TRP A 167 -5.60 -18.04 4.72
N ASP A 168 -4.96 -17.31 3.78
CA ASP A 168 -3.50 -17.16 3.74
C ASP A 168 -3.07 -16.02 4.70
N PRO A 169 -2.35 -16.29 5.80
CA PRO A 169 -1.89 -15.24 6.71
C PRO A 169 -1.02 -14.19 6.03
N ALA A 170 -0.29 -14.57 4.97
CA ALA A 170 0.56 -13.62 4.25
C ALA A 170 -0.27 -12.51 3.58
N LYS A 171 -1.51 -12.83 3.21
CA LYS A 171 -2.47 -11.93 2.53
C LYS A 171 -3.53 -11.34 3.46
N ALA A 172 -3.45 -11.59 4.77
CA ALA A 172 -4.39 -11.06 5.74
C ALA A 172 -4.43 -9.52 5.71
N VAL A 173 -5.61 -8.94 5.85
CA VAL A 173 -5.85 -7.49 5.83
C VAL A 173 -5.42 -6.88 7.17
N PRO A 174 -4.53 -5.88 7.20
CA PRO A 174 -4.07 -5.27 8.44
C PRO A 174 -5.17 -4.41 9.07
N LEU A 175 -5.23 -4.45 10.39
CA LEU A 175 -5.97 -3.51 11.21
C LEU A 175 -4.98 -2.55 11.90
N THR A 176 -5.45 -1.36 12.21
CA THR A 176 -4.64 -0.31 12.84
C THR A 176 -5.23 0.10 14.19
N THR A 177 -4.38 0.55 15.09
CA THR A 177 -4.76 1.17 16.36
C THR A 177 -3.85 2.36 16.63
N GLY A 178 -4.24 3.23 17.55
CA GLY A 178 -3.43 4.34 18.03
C GLY A 178 -3.44 4.42 19.55
N SER A 179 -2.60 5.26 20.15
CA SER A 179 -2.52 5.40 21.61
C SER A 179 -3.84 5.80 22.26
N ALA A 180 -4.70 6.53 21.55
CA ALA A 180 -6.02 6.95 22.03
C ALA A 180 -7.11 5.88 21.85
N THR A 181 -6.91 4.90 20.97
CA THR A 181 -7.92 3.89 20.62
C THR A 181 -7.59 2.49 21.13
N TYR A 182 -6.32 2.21 21.41
CA TYR A 182 -5.88 0.92 21.93
C TYR A 182 -6.67 0.52 23.20
N PRO A 183 -7.15 -0.72 23.32
CA PRO A 183 -6.87 -1.92 22.52
C PRO A 183 -7.82 -2.14 21.33
N LEU A 184 -8.57 -1.13 20.87
CA LEU A 184 -9.42 -1.24 19.70
C LEU A 184 -8.58 -1.10 18.42
N TRP A 185 -8.67 -2.10 17.56
CA TRP A 185 -8.08 -2.15 16.23
C TRP A 185 -9.15 -2.01 15.17
N THR A 186 -8.91 -1.19 14.15
CA THR A 186 -9.89 -0.91 13.10
C THR A 186 -9.27 -1.04 11.72
N GLY A 187 -10.09 -1.49 10.77
CA GLY A 187 -9.72 -1.52 9.36
C GLY A 187 -10.96 -1.66 8.50
N ALA A 188 -10.90 -1.18 7.27
CA ALA A 188 -11.99 -1.31 6.31
C ALA A 188 -11.50 -2.02 5.05
N HIS A 189 -12.36 -2.85 4.46
CA HIS A 189 -12.09 -3.54 3.20
C HIS A 189 -13.36 -3.63 2.37
N GLN A 190 -13.19 -3.65 1.04
CA GLN A 190 -14.31 -3.82 0.11
C GLN A 190 -14.63 -5.31 -0.03
N LEU A 191 -15.90 -5.67 0.13
CA LEU A 191 -16.38 -7.05 0.00
C LEU A 191 -17.54 -7.13 -1.01
N PRO A 192 -17.73 -8.28 -1.66
CA PRO A 192 -18.91 -8.51 -2.50
C PRO A 192 -20.20 -8.36 -1.70
N PRO A 193 -21.28 -7.79 -2.26
CA PRO A 193 -22.58 -7.74 -1.60
C PRO A 193 -23.26 -9.12 -1.57
N ASN A 194 -24.26 -9.27 -0.67
CA ASN A 194 -25.07 -10.50 -0.53
C ASN A 194 -24.23 -11.78 -0.36
N THR A 195 -23.08 -11.68 0.29
CA THR A 195 -22.11 -12.77 0.39
C THR A 195 -21.93 -13.20 1.83
N THR A 196 -21.93 -14.52 2.07
CA THR A 196 -21.57 -15.09 3.36
C THR A 196 -20.05 -15.09 3.52
N VAL A 197 -19.56 -14.33 4.47
CA VAL A 197 -18.14 -14.15 4.78
C VAL A 197 -17.80 -14.93 6.05
N GLN A 198 -16.85 -15.84 5.96
CA GLN A 198 -16.22 -16.45 7.10
C GLN A 198 -14.87 -15.81 7.34
N TYR A 199 -14.54 -15.46 8.58
CA TYR A 199 -13.29 -14.78 8.90
C TYR A 199 -12.79 -15.12 10.31
N LYS A 200 -11.52 -14.82 10.55
CA LYS A 200 -10.84 -14.84 11.85
C LYS A 200 -9.89 -13.68 11.98
N TYR A 201 -9.52 -13.37 13.20
CA TYR A 201 -8.41 -12.48 13.47
C TYR A 201 -7.14 -13.29 13.72
N LEU A 202 -6.00 -12.68 13.36
CA LEU A 202 -4.69 -13.20 13.66
C LEU A 202 -3.72 -12.08 14.09
N LYS A 203 -2.77 -12.42 14.96
CA LYS A 203 -1.66 -11.55 15.33
C LYS A 203 -0.41 -11.99 14.60
N LYS A 204 0.27 -11.06 13.96
CA LYS A 204 1.62 -11.31 13.41
C LYS A 204 2.64 -10.73 14.38
N HIS A 205 3.67 -11.51 14.66
CA HIS A 205 4.75 -11.17 15.57
C HIS A 205 5.96 -10.59 14.80
N PRO A 206 6.86 -9.86 15.49
CA PRO A 206 8.07 -9.32 14.87
C PRO A 206 9.01 -10.38 14.28
N ASP A 207 8.98 -11.59 14.80
CA ASP A 207 9.76 -12.75 14.32
C ASP A 207 9.11 -13.46 13.10
N GLY A 208 7.96 -12.94 12.61
CA GLY A 208 7.22 -13.51 11.50
C GLY A 208 6.24 -14.63 11.88
N THR A 209 6.19 -15.05 13.14
CA THR A 209 5.21 -16.04 13.59
C THR A 209 3.79 -15.47 13.64
N VAL A 210 2.79 -16.35 13.57
CA VAL A 210 1.38 -16.01 13.53
C VAL A 210 0.63 -16.71 14.64
N THR A 211 -0.17 -15.96 15.41
CA THR A 211 -1.12 -16.50 16.38
C THR A 211 -2.53 -16.27 15.86
N TRP A 212 -3.31 -17.34 15.76
CA TRP A 212 -4.72 -17.29 15.40
C TRP A 212 -5.59 -17.12 16.64
N GLU A 213 -6.71 -16.42 16.53
CA GLU A 213 -7.72 -16.43 17.60
C GLU A 213 -8.32 -17.84 17.76
N ASN A 214 -8.79 -18.13 18.98
CA ASN A 214 -9.41 -19.42 19.31
C ASN A 214 -10.86 -19.55 18.76
N GLY A 215 -11.43 -20.74 18.90
CA GLY A 215 -12.83 -21.03 18.54
C GLY A 215 -13.06 -21.18 17.06
N ASP A 216 -14.34 -21.22 16.66
CA ASP A 216 -14.78 -21.38 15.29
C ASP A 216 -14.59 -20.11 14.44
N ASN A 217 -14.69 -20.25 13.11
CA ASN A 217 -14.72 -19.11 12.23
C ASN A 217 -15.92 -18.20 12.55
N ARG A 218 -15.69 -16.89 12.53
CA ARG A 218 -16.78 -15.92 12.58
C ARG A 218 -17.50 -15.92 11.25
N THR A 219 -18.79 -15.59 11.25
CA THR A 219 -19.61 -15.56 10.04
C THR A 219 -20.46 -14.29 10.03
N VAL A 220 -20.51 -13.63 8.88
CA VAL A 220 -21.37 -12.48 8.64
C VAL A 220 -21.86 -12.52 7.19
N VAL A 221 -23.03 -11.94 6.91
CA VAL A 221 -23.53 -11.75 5.56
C VAL A 221 -23.44 -10.28 5.20
N THR A 222 -22.80 -9.97 4.08
CA THR A 222 -22.74 -8.59 3.58
C THR A 222 -24.12 -8.14 3.09
N PRO A 223 -24.52 -6.88 3.34
CA PRO A 223 -25.78 -6.34 2.80
C PRO A 223 -25.72 -6.23 1.28
N PRO A 224 -26.88 -6.01 0.61
CA PRO A 224 -26.92 -5.82 -0.85
C PRO A 224 -26.20 -4.56 -1.32
N THR A 225 -26.06 -3.53 -0.47
CA THR A 225 -25.40 -2.25 -0.75
C THR A 225 -24.95 -1.59 0.55
N GLY A 226 -24.10 -0.56 0.45
CA GLY A 226 -23.75 0.31 1.57
C GLY A 226 -22.59 -0.21 2.40
N THR A 227 -22.76 -0.23 3.71
CA THR A 227 -21.69 -0.54 4.67
C THR A 227 -22.06 -1.70 5.59
N LEU A 228 -21.06 -2.44 6.03
CA LEU A 228 -21.12 -3.44 7.08
C LEU A 228 -20.15 -3.02 8.20
N THR A 229 -20.60 -3.03 9.44
CA THR A 229 -19.68 -2.87 10.59
C THR A 229 -19.79 -4.09 11.48
N VAL A 230 -18.66 -4.70 11.79
CA VAL A 230 -18.53 -5.78 12.75
C VAL A 230 -17.73 -5.31 13.96
N ASN A 231 -18.21 -5.63 15.18
CA ASN A 231 -17.58 -5.27 16.43
C ASN A 231 -17.29 -6.55 17.21
N ASP A 232 -16.02 -6.86 17.35
CA ASP A 232 -15.54 -8.12 17.88
C ASP A 232 -14.55 -7.94 19.03
N THR A 233 -14.38 -9.01 19.79
CA THR A 233 -13.30 -9.14 20.79
C THR A 233 -12.49 -10.37 20.45
N TRP A 234 -11.17 -10.27 20.58
CA TRP A 234 -10.23 -11.39 20.43
C TRP A 234 -10.61 -12.56 21.35
N ARG A 235 -10.60 -13.78 20.84
CA ARG A 235 -10.96 -15.02 21.56
C ARG A 235 -9.75 -15.89 21.85
#